data_3416e096fd29ac3b665ef3751a11b671
#
_entry.id   3416e096fd29ac3b665ef3751a11b671
#
_cell.length_a   1.000
_cell.length_b   1.000
_cell.length_c   1.000
_cell.angle_alpha   90.00
_cell.angle_beta   90.00
_cell.angle_gamma   90.00
#
_symmetry.space_group_name_H-M   'P 1'
#
loop_
_entity.id
_entity.type
_entity.pdbx_description
1 polymer ?
#
loop_
_entity_poly.entity_id
_entity_poly.type
_entity_poly.pdbx_seq_one_letter_code
_entity_poly.pdbx_strand_id
1 'polypeptide(L)'
;NPSIDDQQILLVENAQSRIRQKRRLYYHFIAFLFINLVLVIVNIGLDYGETVTPFRYPWVFSVALLWLVGLLLHTFQVFVTHRFMGKAWEQTQIKHLVGLQEARIEKIKRELDKEASLKAQSEWHQEPQTSQRITMIAAASTNHALGKDNQLIWHLSDDLKHFKNLTKGHHVVMGRKTFESMPKALPNRTNVVITRQPDYSAENAVVVSSLADAVKVAQSDARPFIIGGGEIYAQAMEIAHEIELTSVHGEFEADTFFPEIDLNIWEEVWREEHP
;
A
#
# COMPACT_ATOMS: atom_id res chain seq x y z
N ASN A 1 -15.63 5.31 17.30
CA ASN A 1 -15.52 4.48 18.52
C ASN A 1 -15.28 3.04 18.09
N PRO A 2 -14.22 2.39 18.59
CA PRO A 2 -14.01 0.98 18.31
C PRO A 2 -15.22 0.18 18.79
N SER A 3 -15.60 -0.84 18.02
CA SER A 3 -16.68 -1.71 18.37
C SER A 3 -16.38 -2.44 19.70
N ILE A 4 -17.42 -2.95 20.39
CA ILE A 4 -17.26 -3.72 21.65
C ILE A 4 -16.32 -4.92 21.40
N ASP A 5 -16.39 -5.51 20.21
CA ASP A 5 -15.51 -6.61 19.78
C ASP A 5 -14.03 -6.22 19.71
N ASP A 6 -13.72 -5.05 19.15
CA ASP A 6 -12.34 -4.55 19.06
C ASP A 6 -11.72 -4.29 20.44
N GLN A 7 -12.54 -3.83 21.40
CA GLN A 7 -12.10 -3.63 22.78
C GLN A 7 -11.82 -4.96 23.47
N GLN A 8 -12.64 -5.98 23.24
CA GLN A 8 -12.42 -7.31 23.79
C GLN A 8 -11.17 -7.98 23.22
N ILE A 9 -10.94 -7.89 21.92
CA ILE A 9 -9.74 -8.40 21.26
C ILE A 9 -8.49 -7.74 21.86
N LEU A 10 -8.49 -6.42 22.01
CA LEU A 10 -7.36 -5.67 22.59
C LEU A 10 -7.08 -6.09 24.05
N LEU A 11 -8.14 -6.37 24.85
CA LEU A 11 -7.98 -6.85 26.22
C LEU A 11 -7.36 -8.24 26.26
N VAL A 12 -7.78 -9.15 25.39
CA VAL A 12 -7.23 -10.51 25.29
C VAL A 12 -5.78 -10.50 24.85
N GLU A 13 -5.41 -9.73 23.81
CA GLU A 13 -4.02 -9.60 23.35
C GLU A 13 -3.10 -9.04 24.44
N ASN A 14 -3.56 -8.04 25.16
CA ASN A 14 -2.83 -7.46 26.29
C ASN A 14 -2.65 -8.46 27.43
N ALA A 15 -3.69 -9.26 27.75
CA ALA A 15 -3.59 -10.31 28.77
C ALA A 15 -2.58 -11.38 28.34
N GLN A 16 -2.62 -11.83 27.09
CA GLN A 16 -1.68 -12.80 26.53
C GLN A 16 -0.23 -12.28 26.54
N SER A 17 -0.01 -11.02 26.20
CA SER A 17 1.34 -10.41 26.22
C SER A 17 1.92 -10.41 27.62
N ARG A 18 1.11 -10.11 28.66
CA ARG A 18 1.52 -10.19 30.09
C ARG A 18 1.86 -11.60 30.52
N ILE A 19 1.07 -12.59 30.09
CA ILE A 19 1.34 -14.00 30.40
C ILE A 19 2.67 -14.41 29.76
N ARG A 20 2.93 -14.02 28.50
CA ARG A 20 4.21 -14.31 27.82
C ARG A 20 5.41 -13.68 28.52
N GLN A 21 5.30 -12.43 29.01
CA GLN A 21 6.38 -11.75 29.73
C GLN A 21 6.68 -12.44 31.06
N LYS A 22 5.65 -12.75 31.88
CA LYS A 22 5.81 -13.49 33.13
C LYS A 22 6.41 -14.88 32.90
N ARG A 23 5.93 -15.60 31.88
CA ARG A 23 6.46 -16.91 31.52
C ARG A 23 7.95 -16.85 31.15
N ARG A 24 8.37 -15.82 30.40
CA ARG A 24 9.78 -15.58 30.07
C ARG A 24 10.62 -15.33 31.33
N LEU A 25 10.14 -14.54 32.27
CA LEU A 25 10.80 -14.29 33.54
C LEU A 25 10.97 -15.60 34.33
N TYR A 26 9.97 -16.47 34.43
CA TYR A 26 10.07 -17.76 35.05
C TYR A 26 11.10 -18.67 34.39
N TYR A 27 11.18 -18.72 33.09
CA TYR A 27 12.22 -19.47 32.38
C TYR A 27 13.62 -18.94 32.69
N HIS A 28 13.82 -17.64 32.72
CA HIS A 28 15.10 -17.04 33.12
C HIS A 28 15.47 -17.38 34.57
N PHE A 29 14.51 -17.39 35.48
CA PHE A 29 14.73 -17.76 36.86
C PHE A 29 15.11 -19.25 37.01
N ILE A 30 14.39 -20.14 36.33
CA ILE A 30 14.70 -21.58 36.35
C ILE A 30 16.09 -21.84 35.74
N ALA A 31 16.39 -21.20 34.60
CA ALA A 31 17.70 -21.29 33.97
C ALA A 31 18.82 -20.76 34.89
N PHE A 32 18.59 -19.65 35.60
CA PHE A 32 19.51 -19.12 36.59
C PHE A 32 19.82 -20.14 37.70
N LEU A 33 18.80 -20.74 38.28
CA LEU A 33 18.98 -21.74 39.35
C LEU A 33 19.74 -22.96 38.83
N PHE A 34 19.34 -23.50 37.68
CA PHE A 34 19.94 -24.72 37.13
C PHE A 34 21.41 -24.52 36.73
N ILE A 35 21.72 -23.44 36.02
CA ILE A 35 23.09 -23.16 35.59
C ILE A 35 23.99 -22.84 36.77
N ASN A 36 23.53 -22.09 37.79
CA ASN A 36 24.32 -21.81 38.98
C ASN A 36 24.58 -23.09 39.77
N LEU A 37 23.60 -24.00 39.83
CA LEU A 37 23.83 -25.33 40.47
C LEU A 37 24.91 -26.13 39.75
N VAL A 38 24.87 -26.17 38.41
CA VAL A 38 25.90 -26.80 37.58
C VAL A 38 27.27 -26.16 37.80
N LEU A 39 27.34 -24.81 37.80
CA LEU A 39 28.59 -24.09 38.02
C LEU A 39 29.19 -24.35 39.41
N VAL A 40 28.38 -24.45 40.45
CA VAL A 40 28.81 -24.82 41.81
C VAL A 40 29.37 -26.26 41.83
N ILE A 41 28.68 -27.23 41.17
CA ILE A 41 29.15 -28.62 41.10
C ILE A 41 30.48 -28.69 40.35
N VAL A 42 30.64 -27.97 39.24
CA VAL A 42 31.88 -27.93 38.45
C VAL A 42 33.01 -27.29 39.21
N ASN A 43 32.76 -26.21 39.95
CA ASN A 43 33.79 -25.49 40.73
C ASN A 43 34.23 -26.28 41.97
N ILE A 44 33.25 -26.80 42.75
CA ILE A 44 33.57 -27.50 44.04
C ILE A 44 33.83 -28.98 43.82
N GLY A 45 33.12 -29.63 42.87
CA GLY A 45 33.20 -31.06 42.65
C GLY A 45 34.32 -31.49 41.72
N LEU A 46 34.73 -30.61 40.80
CA LEU A 46 35.76 -30.91 39.79
C LEU A 46 36.99 -30.00 39.95
N ASP A 47 37.05 -29.13 41.00
CA ASP A 47 38.11 -28.16 41.30
C ASP A 47 38.48 -27.29 40.06
N TYR A 48 37.52 -27.07 39.18
CA TYR A 48 37.73 -26.36 37.92
C TYR A 48 37.75 -24.85 38.14
N GLY A 49 38.92 -24.24 37.87
CA GLY A 49 39.07 -22.78 37.93
C GLY A 49 39.33 -22.25 39.35
N GLU A 50 39.80 -23.05 40.33
CA GLU A 50 40.15 -22.61 41.68
C GLU A 50 41.12 -21.41 41.71
N THR A 51 42.02 -21.34 40.72
CA THR A 51 43.01 -20.23 40.63
C THR A 51 42.41 -18.91 40.16
N VAL A 52 41.18 -18.94 39.60
CA VAL A 52 40.49 -17.74 39.08
C VAL A 52 39.62 -17.13 40.17
N THR A 53 40.17 -16.18 40.90
CA THR A 53 39.48 -15.50 42.02
C THR A 53 39.28 -13.99 41.76
N PRO A 54 38.39 -13.59 40.84
CA PRO A 54 38.06 -12.18 40.66
C PRO A 54 37.47 -11.66 42.01
N PHE A 55 37.97 -10.51 42.44
CA PHE A 55 37.53 -9.88 43.71
C PHE A 55 37.76 -10.74 44.99
N ARG A 56 38.74 -11.63 45.02
CA ARG A 56 39.05 -12.53 46.12
C ARG A 56 38.01 -13.63 46.39
N TYR A 57 37.03 -13.84 45.50
CA TYR A 57 36.04 -14.88 45.60
C TYR A 57 36.16 -15.83 44.40
N PRO A 58 35.78 -17.08 44.51
CA PRO A 58 35.72 -17.99 43.34
C PRO A 58 34.91 -17.36 42.20
N TRP A 59 35.37 -17.49 40.99
CA TRP A 59 34.79 -16.88 39.76
C TRP A 59 33.29 -17.15 39.62
N VAL A 60 32.81 -18.31 40.09
CA VAL A 60 31.40 -18.72 40.06
C VAL A 60 30.49 -17.70 40.75
N PHE A 61 30.93 -17.12 41.88
CA PHE A 61 30.16 -16.07 42.59
C PHE A 61 30.06 -14.79 41.79
N SER A 62 31.10 -14.43 41.03
CA SER A 62 31.08 -13.26 40.17
C SER A 62 30.10 -13.42 39.00
N VAL A 63 30.05 -14.62 38.37
CA VAL A 63 29.11 -14.95 37.33
C VAL A 63 27.67 -14.97 37.87
N ALA A 64 27.47 -15.60 39.04
CA ALA A 64 26.16 -15.66 39.68
C ALA A 64 25.63 -14.26 40.03
N LEU A 65 26.51 -13.40 40.57
CA LEU A 65 26.16 -12.03 40.91
C LEU A 65 25.77 -11.19 39.68
N LEU A 66 26.57 -11.29 38.64
CA LEU A 66 26.28 -10.57 37.37
C LEU A 66 24.93 -10.99 36.81
N TRP A 67 24.64 -12.29 36.80
CA TRP A 67 23.36 -12.80 36.34
C TRP A 67 22.20 -12.45 37.26
N LEU A 68 22.44 -12.44 38.57
CA LEU A 68 21.45 -11.99 39.57
C LEU A 68 21.06 -10.52 39.33
N VAL A 69 22.03 -9.64 39.04
CA VAL A 69 21.76 -8.24 38.69
C VAL A 69 20.88 -8.17 37.42
N GLY A 70 21.22 -8.94 36.39
CA GLY A 70 20.40 -9.03 35.18
C GLY A 70 18.97 -9.53 35.44
N LEU A 71 18.82 -10.53 36.33
CA LEU A 71 17.51 -11.05 36.74
C LEU A 71 16.70 -10.01 37.52
N LEU A 72 17.35 -9.27 38.42
CA LEU A 72 16.72 -8.19 39.19
C LEU A 72 16.25 -7.05 38.26
N LEU A 73 17.09 -6.64 37.30
CA LEU A 73 16.70 -5.64 36.28
C LEU A 73 15.52 -6.13 35.45
N HIS A 74 15.53 -7.40 35.04
CA HIS A 74 14.41 -7.98 34.27
C HIS A 74 13.12 -8.05 35.12
N THR A 75 13.24 -8.40 36.40
CA THR A 75 12.12 -8.42 37.35
C THR A 75 11.58 -6.99 37.56
N PHE A 76 12.47 -6.02 37.73
CA PHE A 76 12.11 -4.62 37.84
C PHE A 76 11.34 -4.16 36.57
N GLN A 77 11.86 -4.48 35.40
CA GLN A 77 11.21 -4.16 34.14
C GLN A 77 9.81 -4.80 34.00
N VAL A 78 9.64 -6.06 34.39
CA VAL A 78 8.36 -6.77 34.31
C VAL A 78 7.32 -6.28 35.31
N PHE A 79 7.73 -5.92 36.54
CA PHE A 79 6.80 -5.58 37.62
C PHE A 79 6.70 -4.08 37.89
N VAL A 80 7.81 -3.34 37.84
CA VAL A 80 7.85 -1.93 38.24
C VAL A 80 7.54 -1.01 37.06
N THR A 81 8.15 -1.24 35.91
CA THR A 81 7.92 -0.38 34.73
C THR A 81 6.43 -0.39 34.34
N HIS A 82 5.77 -1.57 34.40
CA HIS A 82 4.34 -1.66 34.16
C HIS A 82 3.45 -1.02 35.24
N ARG A 83 3.94 -0.85 36.44
CA ARG A 83 3.19 -0.18 37.52
C ARG A 83 3.21 1.33 37.36
N PHE A 84 4.33 1.91 36.92
CA PHE A 84 4.51 3.35 36.74
C PHE A 84 4.09 3.84 35.34
N MET A 85 4.30 3.02 34.28
CA MET A 85 3.85 3.30 32.91
C MET A 85 2.63 2.45 32.60
N GLY A 86 1.64 2.44 33.48
CA GLY A 86 0.45 1.61 33.34
C GLY A 86 -0.42 2.03 32.14
N LYS A 87 -1.39 1.15 31.80
CA LYS A 87 -2.32 1.35 30.68
C LYS A 87 -3.02 2.72 30.67
N ALA A 88 -3.28 3.30 31.84
CA ALA A 88 -3.89 4.61 31.95
C ALA A 88 -2.97 5.72 31.40
N TRP A 89 -1.68 5.67 31.68
CA TRP A 89 -0.69 6.59 31.14
C TRP A 89 -0.54 6.41 29.62
N GLU A 90 -0.39 5.16 29.15
CA GLU A 90 -0.29 4.82 27.72
C GLU A 90 -1.54 5.28 26.96
N GLN A 91 -2.73 5.01 27.47
CA GLN A 91 -3.98 5.49 26.87
C GLN A 91 -4.08 7.02 26.86
N THR A 92 -3.58 7.68 27.90
CA THR A 92 -3.55 9.15 27.96
C THR A 92 -2.59 9.70 26.89
N GLN A 93 -1.42 9.08 26.71
CA GLN A 93 -0.47 9.47 25.66
C GLN A 93 -1.04 9.23 24.27
N ILE A 94 -1.66 8.06 24.04
CA ILE A 94 -2.31 7.74 22.76
C ILE A 94 -3.44 8.74 22.48
N LYS A 95 -4.31 9.03 23.44
CA LYS A 95 -5.38 10.03 23.27
C LYS A 95 -4.82 11.42 22.98
N HIS A 96 -3.75 11.81 23.65
CA HIS A 96 -3.08 13.09 23.40
C HIS A 96 -2.51 13.15 21.97
N LEU A 97 -1.80 12.11 21.54
CA LEU A 97 -1.22 12.03 20.19
C LEU A 97 -2.31 11.99 19.09
N VAL A 98 -3.37 11.20 19.31
CA VAL A 98 -4.52 11.15 18.43
C VAL A 98 -5.19 12.53 18.33
N GLY A 99 -5.41 13.20 19.45
CA GLY A 99 -5.98 14.56 19.46
C GLY A 99 -5.12 15.58 18.70
N LEU A 100 -3.78 15.48 18.80
CA LEU A 100 -2.87 16.32 18.01
C LEU A 100 -2.96 16.02 16.51
N GLN A 101 -3.10 14.75 16.15
CA GLN A 101 -3.27 14.35 14.74
C GLN A 101 -4.63 14.80 14.18
N GLU A 102 -5.70 14.63 14.95
CA GLU A 102 -7.04 15.10 14.58
C GLU A 102 -7.06 16.62 14.37
N ALA A 103 -6.46 17.39 15.29
CA ALA A 103 -6.33 18.84 15.16
C ALA A 103 -5.52 19.23 13.90
N ARG A 104 -4.48 18.46 13.57
CA ARG A 104 -3.68 18.70 12.36
C ARG A 104 -4.47 18.38 11.08
N ILE A 105 -5.21 17.27 11.09
CA ILE A 105 -6.09 16.88 9.97
C ILE A 105 -7.17 17.95 9.77
N GLU A 106 -7.79 18.43 10.84
CA GLU A 106 -8.82 19.45 10.76
C GLU A 106 -8.27 20.78 10.24
N LYS A 107 -7.03 21.15 10.64
CA LYS A 107 -6.36 22.34 10.10
C LYS A 107 -6.10 22.20 8.60
N ILE A 108 -5.56 21.06 8.16
CA ILE A 108 -5.32 20.79 6.74
C ILE A 108 -6.64 20.80 5.96
N LYS A 109 -7.70 20.21 6.51
CA LYS A 109 -9.02 20.22 5.89
C LYS A 109 -9.56 21.62 5.72
N ARG A 110 -9.45 22.48 6.74
CA ARG A 110 -9.85 23.90 6.64
C ARG A 110 -9.02 24.69 5.63
N GLU A 111 -7.72 24.39 5.52
CA GLU A 111 -6.85 25.00 4.51
C GLU A 111 -7.26 24.56 3.10
N LEU A 112 -7.53 23.27 2.90
CA LEU A 112 -8.04 22.75 1.63
C LEU A 112 -9.42 23.30 1.27
N ASP A 113 -10.35 23.38 2.23
CA ASP A 113 -11.69 23.96 2.01
C ASP A 113 -11.58 25.45 1.66
N LYS A 114 -10.64 26.18 2.27
CA LYS A 114 -10.36 27.58 1.94
C LYS A 114 -9.73 27.73 0.56
N GLU A 115 -8.81 26.86 0.20
CA GLU A 115 -8.20 26.83 -1.14
C GLU A 115 -9.23 26.46 -2.21
N ALA A 116 -10.07 25.47 -1.93
CA ALA A 116 -11.19 25.10 -2.80
C ALA A 116 -12.19 26.24 -2.98
N SER A 117 -12.53 26.97 -1.90
CA SER A 117 -13.42 28.14 -1.98
C SER A 117 -12.81 29.31 -2.75
N LEU A 118 -11.49 29.55 -2.61
CA LEU A 118 -10.77 30.56 -3.38
C LEU A 118 -10.67 30.19 -4.86
N LYS A 119 -10.43 28.90 -5.16
CA LYS A 119 -10.49 28.38 -6.53
C LYS A 119 -11.89 28.52 -7.13
N ALA A 120 -12.92 28.10 -6.40
CA ALA A 120 -14.30 28.27 -6.84
C ALA A 120 -14.65 29.74 -7.11
N GLN A 121 -14.21 30.70 -6.29
CA GLN A 121 -14.42 32.14 -6.55
C GLN A 121 -13.64 32.66 -7.76
N SER A 122 -12.47 32.15 -8.07
CA SER A 122 -11.71 32.50 -9.27
C SER A 122 -12.32 31.91 -10.56
N GLU A 123 -12.95 30.73 -10.44
CA GLU A 123 -13.62 30.06 -11.56
C GLU A 123 -14.96 30.70 -11.96
N TRP A 124 -15.62 31.45 -11.06
CA TRP A 124 -16.85 32.20 -11.40
C TRP A 124 -16.63 33.33 -12.40
N HIS A 125 -15.38 33.69 -12.72
CA HIS A 125 -15.05 34.74 -13.71
C HIS A 125 -14.43 34.17 -15.00
N GLN A 126 -14.34 32.86 -15.12
CA GLN A 126 -13.99 32.20 -16.38
C GLN A 126 -15.16 31.29 -16.78
N GLU A 127 -15.74 31.57 -17.97
CA GLU A 127 -16.69 30.64 -18.58
C GLU A 127 -16.15 29.22 -18.59
N PRO A 128 -16.99 28.21 -18.30
CA PRO A 128 -16.51 26.84 -18.23
C PRO A 128 -16.14 26.33 -19.62
N GLN A 129 -14.92 26.56 -20.04
CA GLN A 129 -14.29 25.65 -20.98
C GLN A 129 -13.89 24.42 -20.17
N THR A 130 -14.82 23.51 -19.99
CA THR A 130 -14.52 22.14 -19.60
C THR A 130 -13.79 21.48 -20.76
N SER A 131 -12.50 21.77 -20.86
CA SER A 131 -11.64 21.01 -21.76
C SER A 131 -11.53 19.61 -21.16
N GLN A 132 -12.40 18.71 -21.64
CA GLN A 132 -12.31 17.30 -21.35
C GLN A 132 -10.87 16.84 -21.59
N ARG A 133 -10.23 16.24 -20.59
CA ARG A 133 -8.85 15.74 -20.70
C ARG A 133 -8.87 14.23 -20.98
N ILE A 134 -8.88 13.85 -22.24
CA ILE A 134 -8.83 12.46 -22.65
C ILE A 134 -7.46 11.90 -22.30
N THR A 135 -7.43 10.87 -21.44
CA THR A 135 -6.21 10.23 -20.95
C THR A 135 -6.12 8.80 -21.52
N MET A 136 -5.02 8.45 -22.15
CA MET A 136 -4.69 7.04 -22.43
C MET A 136 -4.01 6.43 -21.22
N ILE A 137 -4.34 5.20 -20.83
CA ILE A 137 -3.68 4.46 -19.76
C ILE A 137 -3.31 3.07 -20.26
N ALA A 138 -2.02 2.72 -20.14
CA ALA A 138 -1.48 1.45 -20.63
C ALA A 138 -0.28 0.99 -19.83
N ALA A 139 -0.05 -0.32 -19.79
CA ALA A 139 1.23 -0.91 -19.40
C ALA A 139 1.86 -1.51 -20.67
N ALA A 140 3.02 -1.00 -21.07
CA ALA A 140 3.74 -1.45 -22.26
C ALA A 140 5.21 -1.75 -21.93
N SER A 141 5.75 -2.76 -22.59
CA SER A 141 7.16 -3.12 -22.46
C SER A 141 8.10 -2.22 -23.25
N THR A 142 9.41 -2.44 -23.10
CA THR A 142 10.44 -1.69 -23.85
C THR A 142 10.26 -1.80 -25.36
N ASN A 143 9.78 -2.93 -25.88
CA ASN A 143 9.44 -3.10 -27.27
C ASN A 143 7.95 -2.81 -27.58
N HIS A 144 7.29 -1.99 -26.76
CA HIS A 144 5.90 -1.56 -26.88
C HIS A 144 4.84 -2.70 -26.82
N ALA A 145 5.21 -3.90 -26.41
CA ALA A 145 4.27 -5.02 -26.31
C ALA A 145 3.18 -4.71 -25.26
N LEU A 146 1.93 -5.03 -25.57
CA LEU A 146 0.77 -4.89 -24.69
C LEU A 146 0.18 -6.23 -24.31
N GLY A 147 0.07 -7.14 -25.27
CA GLY A 147 -0.63 -8.40 -25.08
C GLY A 147 -0.32 -9.42 -26.17
N LYS A 148 -0.69 -10.66 -25.92
CA LYS A 148 -0.62 -11.78 -26.86
C LYS A 148 -1.85 -12.67 -26.70
N ASP A 149 -2.41 -13.14 -27.80
CA ASP A 149 -3.57 -14.05 -27.81
C ASP A 149 -4.76 -13.50 -26.98
N ASN A 150 -5.03 -12.20 -27.10
CA ASN A 150 -6.07 -11.47 -26.35
C ASN A 150 -5.91 -11.52 -24.82
N GLN A 151 -4.69 -11.70 -24.32
CA GLN A 151 -4.37 -11.70 -22.89
C GLN A 151 -3.24 -10.72 -22.58
N LEU A 152 -3.17 -10.25 -21.33
CA LEU A 152 -2.02 -9.51 -20.84
C LEU A 152 -0.81 -10.45 -20.69
N ILE A 153 0.38 -9.99 -21.07
CA ILE A 153 1.63 -10.76 -21.00
C ILE A 153 2.13 -10.90 -19.56
N TRP A 154 1.81 -9.94 -18.71
CA TRP A 154 2.24 -9.85 -17.31
C TRP A 154 1.09 -9.60 -16.37
N HIS A 155 1.35 -9.86 -15.08
CA HIS A 155 0.43 -9.54 -14.01
C HIS A 155 1.16 -8.69 -12.95
N LEU A 156 0.99 -7.37 -13.04
CA LEU A 156 1.59 -6.40 -12.14
C LEU A 156 0.53 -5.88 -11.17
N SER A 157 0.57 -6.36 -9.92
CA SER A 157 -0.45 -6.06 -8.92
C SER A 157 -0.56 -4.57 -8.59
N ASP A 158 0.55 -3.86 -8.60
CA ASP A 158 0.59 -2.43 -8.27
C ASP A 158 0.10 -1.57 -9.44
N ASP A 159 0.44 -1.94 -10.67
CA ASP A 159 -0.14 -1.35 -11.87
C ASP A 159 -1.67 -1.54 -11.93
N LEU A 160 -2.16 -2.72 -11.63
CA LEU A 160 -3.61 -2.97 -11.57
C LEU A 160 -4.31 -2.15 -10.48
N LYS A 161 -3.66 -1.90 -9.34
CA LYS A 161 -4.18 -1.00 -8.30
C LYS A 161 -4.19 0.45 -8.77
N HIS A 162 -3.10 0.90 -9.40
CA HIS A 162 -2.96 2.23 -9.99
C HIS A 162 -4.05 2.47 -11.04
N PHE A 163 -4.18 1.57 -12.01
CA PHE A 163 -5.24 1.58 -13.02
C PHE A 163 -6.64 1.68 -12.40
N LYS A 164 -6.92 0.83 -11.38
CA LYS A 164 -8.21 0.85 -10.67
C LYS A 164 -8.47 2.18 -9.99
N ASN A 165 -7.47 2.78 -9.36
CA ASN A 165 -7.61 4.03 -8.62
C ASN A 165 -7.86 5.22 -9.56
N LEU A 166 -7.11 5.32 -10.66
CA LEU A 166 -7.25 6.38 -11.64
C LEU A 166 -8.59 6.31 -12.39
N THR A 167 -8.99 5.12 -12.80
CA THR A 167 -10.16 4.97 -13.68
C THR A 167 -11.50 4.89 -12.94
N LYS A 168 -11.49 4.78 -11.60
CA LYS A 168 -12.72 4.65 -10.80
C LYS A 168 -13.59 5.91 -10.86
N GLY A 169 -14.86 5.71 -11.23
CA GLY A 169 -15.83 6.81 -11.38
C GLY A 169 -15.85 7.45 -12.77
N HIS A 170 -14.92 7.06 -13.65
CA HIS A 170 -14.77 7.60 -14.99
C HIS A 170 -15.35 6.71 -16.09
N HIS A 171 -15.44 7.27 -17.29
CA HIS A 171 -15.68 6.50 -18.52
C HIS A 171 -14.38 5.81 -18.92
N VAL A 172 -14.50 4.52 -19.25
CA VAL A 172 -13.39 3.71 -19.78
C VAL A 172 -13.75 3.25 -21.18
N VAL A 173 -12.98 3.71 -22.16
CA VAL A 173 -13.20 3.45 -23.58
C VAL A 173 -12.24 2.37 -24.04
N MET A 174 -12.76 1.35 -24.72
CA MET A 174 -11.97 0.21 -25.19
C MET A 174 -12.53 -0.42 -26.47
N GLY A 175 -11.69 -1.13 -27.17
CA GLY A 175 -12.15 -1.97 -28.28
C GLY A 175 -12.82 -3.26 -27.78
N ARG A 176 -13.67 -3.85 -28.63
CA ARG A 176 -14.39 -5.09 -28.34
C ARG A 176 -13.47 -6.22 -27.85
N LYS A 177 -12.34 -6.48 -28.50
CA LYS A 177 -11.41 -7.55 -28.09
C LYS A 177 -10.87 -7.33 -26.67
N THR A 178 -10.57 -6.08 -26.30
CA THR A 178 -10.15 -5.72 -24.94
C THR A 178 -11.25 -5.97 -23.94
N PHE A 179 -12.50 -5.65 -24.27
CA PHE A 179 -13.64 -5.96 -23.40
C PHE A 179 -13.82 -7.46 -23.21
N GLU A 180 -13.73 -8.25 -24.28
CA GLU A 180 -13.86 -9.71 -24.26
C GLU A 180 -12.72 -10.43 -23.54
N SER A 181 -11.55 -9.80 -23.39
CA SER A 181 -10.44 -10.34 -22.59
C SER A 181 -10.68 -10.23 -21.09
N MET A 182 -11.64 -9.41 -20.67
CA MET A 182 -11.99 -9.24 -19.26
C MET A 182 -13.13 -10.17 -18.86
N PRO A 183 -13.14 -10.72 -17.63
CA PRO A 183 -14.19 -11.62 -17.18
C PRO A 183 -15.57 -10.95 -17.07
N LYS A 184 -15.61 -9.62 -16.92
CA LYS A 184 -16.81 -8.79 -16.82
C LYS A 184 -16.48 -7.32 -17.02
N ALA A 185 -17.50 -6.49 -17.27
CA ALA A 185 -17.39 -5.04 -17.26
C ALA A 185 -16.74 -4.51 -15.95
N LEU A 186 -15.92 -3.49 -16.06
CA LEU A 186 -15.21 -2.91 -14.93
C LEU A 186 -16.21 -2.24 -13.97
N PRO A 187 -16.27 -2.63 -12.69
CA PRO A 187 -17.22 -2.08 -11.73
C PRO A 187 -16.91 -0.63 -11.36
N ASN A 188 -17.95 0.16 -11.06
CA ASN A 188 -17.86 1.57 -10.70
C ASN A 188 -17.22 2.45 -11.80
N ARG A 189 -17.45 2.12 -13.06
CA ARG A 189 -17.02 2.84 -14.26
C ARG A 189 -18.10 2.75 -15.31
N THR A 190 -18.16 3.73 -16.20
CA THR A 190 -18.97 3.62 -17.40
C THR A 190 -18.12 2.98 -18.49
N ASN A 191 -18.41 1.72 -18.81
CA ASN A 191 -17.69 0.98 -19.86
C ASN A 191 -18.23 1.37 -21.22
N VAL A 192 -17.35 1.80 -22.15
CA VAL A 192 -17.70 2.15 -23.53
C VAL A 192 -16.90 1.26 -24.47
N VAL A 193 -17.57 0.45 -25.26
CA VAL A 193 -16.97 -0.56 -26.14
C VAL A 193 -17.13 -0.15 -27.59
N ILE A 194 -15.99 -0.02 -28.29
CA ILE A 194 -15.97 0.33 -29.72
C ILE A 194 -15.93 -0.96 -30.54
N THR A 195 -16.88 -1.10 -31.47
CA THR A 195 -16.90 -2.22 -32.41
C THR A 195 -17.57 -1.85 -33.71
N ARG A 196 -17.10 -2.44 -34.82
CA ARG A 196 -17.72 -2.34 -36.15
C ARG A 196 -18.80 -3.40 -36.38
N GLN A 197 -19.03 -4.31 -35.41
CA GLN A 197 -20.08 -5.33 -35.49
C GLN A 197 -21.42 -4.72 -35.08
N PRO A 198 -22.41 -4.64 -35.98
CA PRO A 198 -23.67 -3.91 -35.74
C PRO A 198 -24.55 -4.60 -34.69
N ASP A 199 -24.48 -5.92 -34.57
CA ASP A 199 -25.32 -6.72 -33.68
C ASP A 199 -24.62 -7.07 -32.36
N TYR A 200 -23.46 -6.46 -32.08
CA TYR A 200 -22.73 -6.73 -30.86
C TYR A 200 -23.39 -6.02 -29.65
N SER A 201 -23.60 -6.78 -28.62
CA SER A 201 -24.07 -6.25 -27.34
C SER A 201 -23.12 -6.66 -26.21
N ALA A 202 -22.92 -5.79 -25.24
CA ALA A 202 -22.05 -6.00 -24.12
C ALA A 202 -22.81 -5.71 -22.82
N GLU A 203 -22.82 -6.67 -21.90
CA GLU A 203 -23.50 -6.51 -20.62
C GLU A 203 -22.77 -5.45 -19.77
N ASN A 204 -23.55 -4.51 -19.20
CA ASN A 204 -23.04 -3.39 -18.38
C ASN A 204 -22.03 -2.49 -19.13
N ALA A 205 -22.19 -2.34 -20.44
CA ALA A 205 -21.39 -1.45 -21.27
C ALA A 205 -22.22 -0.75 -22.32
N VAL A 206 -21.79 0.44 -22.73
CA VAL A 206 -22.34 1.18 -23.87
C VAL A 206 -21.55 0.78 -25.11
N VAL A 207 -22.22 0.31 -26.15
CA VAL A 207 -21.57 -0.08 -27.42
C VAL A 207 -21.71 1.04 -28.43
N VAL A 208 -20.59 1.39 -29.08
CA VAL A 208 -20.51 2.45 -30.09
C VAL A 208 -19.70 1.98 -31.30
N SER A 209 -19.86 2.69 -32.42
CA SER A 209 -19.22 2.28 -33.71
C SER A 209 -17.86 2.93 -33.94
N SER A 210 -17.55 4.03 -33.25
CA SER A 210 -16.33 4.81 -33.48
C SER A 210 -15.77 5.43 -32.19
N LEU A 211 -14.49 5.81 -32.22
CA LEU A 211 -13.85 6.57 -31.13
C LEU A 211 -14.53 7.93 -30.94
N ALA A 212 -14.93 8.60 -32.02
CA ALA A 212 -15.64 9.86 -31.94
C ALA A 212 -16.99 9.73 -31.19
N ASP A 213 -17.72 8.64 -31.40
CA ASP A 213 -18.96 8.37 -30.68
C ASP A 213 -18.69 8.02 -29.21
N ALA A 214 -17.61 7.30 -28.93
CA ALA A 214 -17.20 7.03 -27.56
C ALA A 214 -16.87 8.31 -26.77
N VAL A 215 -16.18 9.25 -27.39
CA VAL A 215 -15.89 10.59 -26.80
C VAL A 215 -17.19 11.37 -26.56
N LYS A 216 -18.17 11.30 -27.45
CA LYS A 216 -19.49 11.92 -27.23
C LYS A 216 -20.22 11.30 -26.04
N VAL A 217 -20.18 9.97 -25.91
CA VAL A 217 -20.77 9.28 -24.73
C VAL A 217 -20.11 9.75 -23.44
N ALA A 218 -18.80 9.96 -23.47
CA ALA A 218 -18.01 10.39 -22.32
C ALA A 218 -17.97 11.93 -22.10
N GLN A 219 -18.72 12.72 -22.87
CA GLN A 219 -18.59 14.20 -22.84
C GLN A 219 -18.87 14.86 -21.49
N SER A 220 -19.61 14.19 -20.59
CA SER A 220 -19.87 14.66 -19.23
C SER A 220 -18.77 14.36 -18.23
N ASP A 221 -17.76 13.56 -18.65
CA ASP A 221 -16.62 13.18 -17.83
C ASP A 221 -15.44 14.11 -18.11
N ALA A 222 -14.93 14.74 -17.07
CA ALA A 222 -13.80 15.66 -17.20
C ALA A 222 -12.49 14.92 -17.59
N ARG A 223 -12.37 13.62 -17.25
CA ARG A 223 -11.17 12.82 -17.53
C ARG A 223 -11.54 11.37 -17.94
N PRO A 224 -12.06 11.16 -19.15
CA PRO A 224 -12.31 9.82 -19.66
C PRO A 224 -10.98 9.12 -19.98
N PHE A 225 -10.95 7.81 -19.76
CA PHE A 225 -9.77 6.98 -19.98
C PHE A 225 -9.94 6.07 -21.19
N ILE A 226 -8.95 6.05 -22.07
CA ILE A 226 -8.82 5.09 -23.16
C ILE A 226 -7.89 3.98 -22.68
N ILE A 227 -8.41 2.74 -22.64
CA ILE A 227 -7.73 1.59 -22.03
C ILE A 227 -7.36 0.50 -23.06
N GLY A 228 -7.49 0.81 -24.36
CA GLY A 228 -6.96 -0.04 -25.42
C GLY A 228 -8.00 -0.78 -26.26
N GLY A 229 -7.59 -1.75 -27.07
CA GLY A 229 -6.24 -2.20 -27.42
C GLY A 229 -5.49 -1.33 -28.44
N GLY A 230 -4.47 -1.91 -29.07
CA GLY A 230 -3.53 -1.22 -29.94
C GLY A 230 -4.17 -0.34 -31.02
N GLU A 231 -5.18 -0.85 -31.74
CA GLU A 231 -5.92 -0.05 -32.75
C GLU A 231 -6.61 1.18 -32.16
N ILE A 232 -7.16 1.06 -30.93
CA ILE A 232 -7.85 2.18 -30.26
C ILE A 232 -6.83 3.18 -29.73
N TYR A 233 -5.71 2.71 -29.17
CA TYR A 233 -4.61 3.61 -28.80
C TYR A 233 -4.06 4.38 -29.99
N ALA A 234 -3.83 3.72 -31.12
CA ALA A 234 -3.34 4.39 -32.34
C ALA A 234 -4.27 5.51 -32.81
N GLN A 235 -5.60 5.29 -32.79
CA GLN A 235 -6.57 6.33 -33.13
C GLN A 235 -6.62 7.43 -32.08
N ALA A 236 -6.38 7.10 -30.81
CA ALA A 236 -6.47 8.04 -29.71
C ALA A 236 -5.26 8.98 -29.62
N MET A 237 -4.11 8.64 -30.21
CA MET A 237 -2.91 9.50 -30.22
C MET A 237 -3.17 10.91 -30.72
N GLU A 238 -4.13 11.07 -31.67
CA GLU A 238 -4.46 12.39 -32.26
C GLU A 238 -5.35 13.25 -31.35
N ILE A 239 -6.06 12.64 -30.39
CA ILE A 239 -7.06 13.35 -29.56
C ILE A 239 -6.76 13.28 -28.06
N ALA A 240 -5.84 12.47 -27.64
CA ALA A 240 -5.46 12.33 -26.23
C ALA A 240 -4.67 13.56 -25.76
N HIS A 241 -4.86 13.92 -24.50
CA HIS A 241 -4.18 15.03 -23.85
C HIS A 241 -3.11 14.54 -22.86
N GLU A 242 -3.24 13.29 -22.40
CA GLU A 242 -2.35 12.66 -21.42
C GLU A 242 -2.15 11.18 -21.75
N ILE A 243 -0.97 10.67 -21.41
CA ILE A 243 -0.62 9.26 -21.45
C ILE A 243 -0.11 8.85 -20.08
N GLU A 244 -0.84 8.00 -19.38
CA GLU A 244 -0.43 7.31 -18.16
C GLU A 244 0.19 5.98 -18.58
N LEU A 245 1.51 5.93 -18.69
CA LEU A 245 2.22 4.76 -19.21
C LEU A 245 3.01 4.07 -18.10
N THR A 246 2.66 2.84 -17.80
CA THR A 246 3.51 1.95 -17.01
C THR A 246 4.53 1.29 -17.95
N SER A 247 5.80 1.68 -17.83
CA SER A 247 6.89 1.10 -18.61
C SER A 247 7.38 -0.20 -17.97
N VAL A 248 7.17 -1.33 -18.62
CA VAL A 248 7.62 -2.65 -18.16
C VAL A 248 8.99 -2.95 -18.77
N HIS A 249 9.98 -3.13 -17.91
CA HIS A 249 11.35 -3.39 -18.37
C HIS A 249 11.48 -4.80 -18.94
N GLY A 250 11.86 -4.89 -20.21
CA GLY A 250 12.06 -6.12 -20.93
C GLY A 250 11.42 -6.10 -22.31
N GLU A 251 11.82 -7.05 -23.16
CA GLU A 251 11.23 -7.30 -24.47
C GLU A 251 10.40 -8.58 -24.40
N PHE A 252 9.18 -8.52 -24.91
CA PHE A 252 8.24 -9.63 -24.83
C PHE A 252 7.67 -9.93 -26.23
N GLU A 253 7.43 -11.21 -26.48
CA GLU A 253 6.72 -11.65 -27.66
C GLU A 253 5.24 -11.26 -27.56
N ALA A 254 4.74 -10.54 -28.55
CA ALA A 254 3.41 -9.96 -28.56
C ALA A 254 2.80 -9.95 -29.95
N ASP A 255 1.48 -9.85 -30.02
CA ASP A 255 0.71 -9.59 -31.24
C ASP A 255 0.02 -8.23 -31.23
N THR A 256 0.02 -7.58 -30.09
CA THR A 256 -0.61 -6.27 -29.87
C THR A 256 0.40 -5.32 -29.22
N PHE A 257 0.54 -4.13 -29.80
CA PHE A 257 1.54 -3.15 -29.42
C PHE A 257 0.92 -1.78 -29.13
N PHE A 258 1.53 -1.03 -28.23
CA PHE A 258 1.27 0.39 -28.02
C PHE A 258 1.89 1.19 -29.17
N PRO A 259 1.24 2.24 -29.68
CA PRO A 259 1.83 3.09 -30.71
C PRO A 259 3.11 3.78 -30.22
N GLU A 260 4.00 4.08 -31.15
CA GLU A 260 5.21 4.85 -30.85
C GLU A 260 4.85 6.25 -30.34
N ILE A 261 5.51 6.69 -29.26
CA ILE A 261 5.31 8.00 -28.68
C ILE A 261 6.32 8.97 -29.28
N ASP A 262 5.86 9.87 -30.12
CA ASP A 262 6.71 10.91 -30.72
C ASP A 262 7.06 11.97 -29.66
N LEU A 263 8.32 12.01 -29.23
CA LEU A 263 8.83 12.95 -28.25
C LEU A 263 8.86 14.42 -28.73
N ASN A 264 8.59 14.69 -30.03
CA ASN A 264 8.37 16.06 -30.50
C ASN A 264 6.94 16.56 -30.19
N ILE A 265 6.01 15.66 -29.88
CA ILE A 265 4.61 15.96 -29.56
C ILE A 265 4.34 15.74 -28.06
N TRP A 266 4.95 14.71 -27.48
CA TRP A 266 4.75 14.30 -26.12
C TRP A 266 5.95 14.59 -25.25
N GLU A 267 5.73 15.16 -24.07
CA GLU A 267 6.75 15.44 -23.06
C GLU A 267 6.48 14.60 -21.81
N GLU A 268 7.53 13.96 -21.28
CA GLU A 268 7.44 13.28 -19.98
C GLU A 268 7.45 14.32 -18.86
N VAL A 269 6.35 14.43 -18.15
CA VAL A 269 6.16 15.42 -17.07
C VAL A 269 6.36 14.83 -15.69
N TRP A 270 6.30 13.51 -15.57
CA TRP A 270 6.44 12.80 -14.29
C TRP A 270 6.87 11.34 -14.51
N ARG A 271 7.65 10.83 -13.55
CA ARG A 271 8.05 9.42 -13.50
C ARG A 271 8.17 8.96 -12.05
N GLU A 272 7.72 7.73 -11.77
CA GLU A 272 7.95 7.01 -10.51
C GLU A 272 8.47 5.61 -10.84
N GLU A 273 9.49 5.17 -10.12
CA GLU A 273 10.08 3.84 -10.30
C GLU A 273 9.54 2.89 -9.22
N HIS A 274 9.13 1.72 -9.66
CA HIS A 274 8.68 0.63 -8.80
C HIS A 274 9.62 -0.57 -8.99
N PRO A 275 10.06 -1.23 -7.90
CA PRO A 275 10.98 -2.37 -7.97
C PRO A 275 10.34 -3.62 -8.57
#